data_6a651a4aed24cc5ff2696b80feb20eab
#
_entry.id   6a651a4aed24cc5ff2696b80feb20eab
#
_cell.length_a   1.000
_cell.length_b   1.000
_cell.length_c   1.000
_cell.angle_alpha   90.00
_cell.angle_beta   90.00
_cell.angle_gamma   90.00
#
_symmetry.space_group_name_H-M   'P 1'
#
loop_
_entity.id
_entity.type
_entity.pdbx_description
1 polymer ?
#
loop_
_entity_poly.entity_id
_entity_poly.type
_entity_poly.pdbx_seq_one_letter_code
_entity_poly.pdbx_strand_id
1 'polypeptide(L)'
;MAEGIFLAYGDSFTWGMGLYYYDWIQNSKMSKEEIKDFLLSDLQGSHYQWLNLHHKITNRDLESIKSLRYIDLISKELDMGYITTETNGGKNKENIHLMGQTLLLQVDMDPNHPLYKGWGPPQWWPNKSDKKPDFRLQNDKLLNREIKFVILQLTHVERDLPEERLRVGDWDYEKEYRECLQHTIEEVKELYKLCKELNVQLLVWSYPSDIAYFLQEEPYFIKIGYAGKEYNSYDELTDIHPEFCLGRKNHGLKVWEITGDLGHLGVTDEHPSKHFHKLISEVLLNRLKKDNE
;
A
#
# COMPACT_ATOMS: atom_id res chain seq x y z
N MET A 1 4.43 11.91 -24.41
CA MET A 1 3.52 11.01 -23.64
C MET A 1 4.41 9.92 -23.06
N ALA A 2 4.37 9.69 -21.77
CA ALA A 2 5.17 8.64 -21.15
C ALA A 2 4.91 7.28 -21.83
N GLU A 3 5.98 6.59 -22.20
CA GLU A 3 5.90 5.36 -22.99
C GLU A 3 5.51 4.12 -22.20
N GLY A 4 5.32 4.22 -20.86
CA GLY A 4 5.02 3.08 -19.99
C GLY A 4 4.13 3.42 -18.81
N ILE A 5 3.85 2.38 -18.03
CA ILE A 5 3.13 2.46 -16.76
C ILE A 5 3.84 1.61 -15.70
N PHE A 6 3.43 1.77 -14.45
CA PHE A 6 3.79 0.86 -13.38
C PHE A 6 2.55 0.35 -12.63
N LEU A 7 2.71 -0.75 -11.93
CA LEU A 7 1.69 -1.27 -11.01
C LEU A 7 2.10 -0.96 -9.58
N ALA A 8 1.14 -0.58 -8.73
CA ALA A 8 1.38 -0.37 -7.32
C ALA A 8 0.23 -0.98 -6.51
N TYR A 9 0.45 -2.14 -5.91
CA TYR A 9 -0.56 -2.86 -5.15
C TYR A 9 -0.18 -2.96 -3.68
N GLY A 10 -1.18 -2.85 -2.85
CA GLY A 10 -1.05 -2.88 -1.41
C GLY A 10 -2.40 -2.72 -0.72
N ASP A 11 -2.37 -2.25 0.51
CA ASP A 11 -3.56 -1.99 1.31
C ASP A 11 -3.85 -0.49 1.47
N SER A 12 -4.44 -0.11 2.59
CA SER A 12 -4.73 1.26 2.98
C SER A 12 -3.52 2.21 2.91
N PHE A 13 -2.30 1.69 3.05
CA PHE A 13 -1.07 2.47 2.98
C PHE A 13 -0.74 2.88 1.54
N THR A 14 -0.91 1.97 0.58
CA THR A 14 -0.77 2.29 -0.84
C THR A 14 -1.90 3.20 -1.31
N TRP A 15 -3.10 2.96 -0.81
CA TRP A 15 -4.26 3.79 -1.10
C TRP A 15 -4.15 5.21 -0.52
N GLY A 16 -3.37 5.40 0.55
CA GLY A 16 -3.14 6.69 1.20
C GLY A 16 -4.18 7.05 2.26
N MET A 17 -4.70 6.03 2.96
CA MET A 17 -5.58 6.27 4.10
C MET A 17 -4.88 7.14 5.14
N GLY A 18 -5.62 8.06 5.73
CA GLY A 18 -5.08 9.06 6.66
C GLY A 18 -4.62 10.37 6.00
N LEU A 19 -4.21 10.36 4.73
CA LEU A 19 -3.80 11.59 4.03
C LEU A 19 -4.93 12.60 3.86
N TYR A 20 -6.16 12.17 3.88
CA TYR A 20 -7.33 13.06 3.89
C TYR A 20 -7.38 14.04 5.06
N TYR A 21 -6.75 13.70 6.19
CA TYR A 21 -6.64 14.63 7.31
C TYR A 21 -5.84 15.87 6.95
N TYR A 22 -4.76 15.71 6.17
CA TYR A 22 -3.97 16.85 5.70
C TYR A 22 -4.76 17.75 4.76
N ASP A 23 -5.49 17.16 3.82
CA ASP A 23 -6.38 17.91 2.93
C ASP A 23 -7.47 18.64 3.72
N TRP A 24 -8.10 17.94 4.66
CA TRP A 24 -9.12 18.53 5.52
C TRP A 24 -8.55 19.69 6.37
N ILE A 25 -7.39 19.52 7.00
CA ILE A 25 -6.73 20.56 7.80
C ILE A 25 -6.42 21.77 6.92
N GLN A 26 -5.88 21.57 5.73
CA GLN A 26 -5.50 22.64 4.81
C GLN A 26 -6.71 23.43 4.31
N ASN A 27 -7.83 22.76 4.07
CA ASN A 27 -9.05 23.36 3.52
C ASN A 27 -10.07 23.78 4.61
N SER A 28 -9.74 23.56 5.88
CA SER A 28 -10.60 23.99 6.99
C SER A 28 -10.60 25.51 7.13
N LYS A 29 -11.78 26.05 7.50
CA LYS A 29 -11.92 27.46 7.86
C LYS A 29 -11.61 27.72 9.34
N MET A 30 -11.34 26.68 10.11
CA MET A 30 -11.01 26.73 11.52
C MET A 30 -9.56 27.25 11.71
N SER A 31 -9.33 27.97 12.80
CA SER A 31 -7.97 28.28 13.23
C SER A 31 -7.20 27.02 13.62
N LYS A 32 -5.87 27.11 13.72
CA LYS A 32 -5.04 25.96 14.14
C LYS A 32 -5.40 25.48 15.55
N GLU A 33 -5.76 26.38 16.45
CA GLU A 33 -6.18 26.09 17.81
C GLU A 33 -7.53 25.34 17.81
N GLU A 34 -8.49 25.80 17.03
CA GLU A 34 -9.79 25.12 16.90
C GLU A 34 -9.66 23.72 16.27
N ILE A 35 -8.80 23.57 15.24
CA ILE A 35 -8.50 22.26 14.64
C ILE A 35 -7.86 21.34 15.69
N LYS A 36 -6.88 21.84 16.43
CA LYS A 36 -6.22 21.09 17.50
C LYS A 36 -7.22 20.63 18.55
N ASP A 37 -8.03 21.55 19.07
CA ASP A 37 -9.01 21.24 20.11
C ASP A 37 -10.06 20.25 19.60
N PHE A 38 -10.47 20.37 18.34
CA PHE A 38 -11.38 19.45 17.70
C PHE A 38 -10.77 18.04 17.61
N LEU A 39 -9.54 17.90 17.11
CA LEU A 39 -8.86 16.61 16.99
C LEU A 39 -8.57 15.98 18.35
N LEU A 40 -8.18 16.78 19.36
CA LEU A 40 -7.96 16.31 20.73
C LEU A 40 -9.26 15.89 21.42
N SER A 41 -10.38 16.57 21.18
CA SER A 41 -11.68 16.17 21.72
C SER A 41 -12.16 14.86 21.14
N ASP A 42 -11.82 14.57 19.89
CA ASP A 42 -12.16 13.31 19.22
C ASP A 42 -11.32 12.15 19.76
N LEU A 43 -10.06 12.39 20.11
CA LEU A 43 -9.21 11.40 20.80
C LEU A 43 -9.70 11.02 22.20
N GLN A 44 -10.43 11.90 22.87
CA GLN A 44 -11.01 11.69 24.21
C GLN A 44 -12.46 11.22 24.14
N GLY A 45 -13.12 11.43 23.04
CA GLY A 45 -14.54 11.21 22.84
C GLY A 45 -14.91 9.91 22.18
N SER A 46 -16.18 9.70 22.05
CA SER A 46 -16.79 8.48 21.57
C SER A 46 -16.33 8.11 20.14
N HIS A 47 -16.10 6.82 19.92
CA HIS A 47 -15.98 6.16 18.63
C HIS A 47 -16.96 6.66 17.53
N TYR A 48 -18.06 7.27 17.91
CA TYR A 48 -19.07 7.87 17.02
C TYR A 48 -18.62 9.17 16.34
N GLN A 49 -17.87 10.02 17.02
CA GLN A 49 -17.38 11.28 16.43
C GLN A 49 -16.29 11.01 15.40
N TRP A 50 -15.41 10.06 15.71
CA TRP A 50 -14.39 9.58 14.80
C TRP A 50 -15.00 8.96 13.53
N LEU A 51 -16.00 8.08 13.65
CA LEU A 51 -16.69 7.51 12.50
C LEU A 51 -17.35 8.60 11.62
N ASN A 52 -17.96 9.62 12.22
CA ASN A 52 -18.55 10.72 11.48
C ASN A 52 -17.52 11.59 10.76
N LEU A 53 -16.38 11.86 11.40
CA LEU A 53 -15.30 12.60 10.78
C LEU A 53 -14.64 11.75 9.69
N HIS A 54 -14.36 10.49 9.97
CA HIS A 54 -13.82 9.53 9.02
C HIS A 54 -14.72 9.41 7.78
N HIS A 55 -16.03 9.25 7.93
CA HIS A 55 -16.97 9.24 6.82
C HIS A 55 -16.98 10.54 6.01
N LYS A 56 -16.92 11.67 6.66
CA LYS A 56 -16.87 12.97 5.98
C LYS A 56 -15.57 13.19 5.22
N ILE A 57 -14.47 12.59 5.70
CA ILE A 57 -13.14 12.72 5.11
C ILE A 57 -12.93 11.67 4.01
N THR A 58 -13.32 10.42 4.23
CA THR A 58 -13.10 9.30 3.29
C THR A 58 -14.01 9.31 2.07
N ASN A 59 -15.14 10.00 2.12
CA ASN A 59 -16.01 10.21 0.95
C ASN A 59 -15.50 11.33 0.02
N ARG A 60 -14.33 11.90 0.30
CA ARG A 60 -13.72 12.89 -0.58
C ARG A 60 -13.08 12.23 -1.80
N ASP A 61 -12.99 13.01 -2.85
CA ASP A 61 -12.35 12.64 -4.09
C ASP A 61 -10.86 12.29 -3.85
N LEU A 62 -10.40 11.18 -4.38
CA LEU A 62 -9.00 10.77 -4.36
C LEU A 62 -8.06 11.85 -4.93
N GLU A 63 -8.58 12.72 -5.80
CA GLU A 63 -7.82 13.85 -6.37
C GLU A 63 -7.21 14.76 -5.29
N SER A 64 -7.90 14.92 -4.15
CA SER A 64 -7.45 15.80 -3.06
C SER A 64 -6.16 15.32 -2.37
N ILE A 65 -5.86 14.03 -2.42
CA ILE A 65 -4.68 13.42 -1.77
C ILE A 65 -3.60 12.97 -2.77
N LYS A 66 -3.82 13.07 -4.08
CA LYS A 66 -2.87 12.65 -5.11
C LYS A 66 -1.48 13.27 -4.97
N SER A 67 -1.39 14.50 -4.50
CA SER A 67 -0.10 15.16 -4.29
C SER A 67 0.69 14.63 -3.09
N LEU A 68 0.08 13.78 -2.26
CA LEU A 68 0.65 13.30 -0.99
C LEU A 68 0.99 11.80 -1.01
N ARG A 69 0.30 11.00 -1.84
CA ARG A 69 0.55 9.55 -1.90
C ARG A 69 1.88 9.24 -2.59
N TYR A 70 2.61 8.26 -2.10
CA TYR A 70 3.90 7.87 -2.68
C TYR A 70 3.79 7.44 -4.15
N ILE A 71 2.70 6.76 -4.54
CA ILE A 71 2.47 6.33 -5.92
C ILE A 71 2.29 7.53 -6.86
N ASP A 72 1.59 8.57 -6.43
CA ASP A 72 1.40 9.79 -7.21
C ASP A 72 2.68 10.62 -7.30
N LEU A 73 3.48 10.64 -6.22
CA LEU A 73 4.80 11.28 -6.21
C LEU A 73 5.75 10.60 -7.21
N ILE A 74 5.77 9.26 -7.25
CA ILE A 74 6.54 8.47 -8.23
C ILE A 74 6.03 8.73 -9.64
N SER A 75 4.72 8.66 -9.85
CA SER A 75 4.07 8.91 -11.14
C SER A 75 4.46 10.28 -11.72
N LYS A 76 4.42 11.32 -10.88
CA LYS A 76 4.78 12.67 -11.24
C LYS A 76 6.26 12.81 -11.59
N GLU A 77 7.16 12.23 -10.79
CA GLU A 77 8.61 12.33 -10.98
C GLU A 77 9.06 11.62 -12.27
N LEU A 78 8.43 10.48 -12.59
CA LEU A 78 8.78 9.69 -13.78
C LEU A 78 7.95 10.05 -15.00
N ASP A 79 6.96 10.92 -14.88
CA ASP A 79 5.96 11.21 -15.93
C ASP A 79 5.29 9.94 -16.47
N MET A 80 4.93 9.00 -15.58
CA MET A 80 4.36 7.69 -15.91
C MET A 80 2.97 7.53 -15.32
N GLY A 81 2.06 6.86 -16.05
CA GLY A 81 0.81 6.38 -15.49
C GLY A 81 1.01 5.19 -14.54
N TYR A 82 -0.01 4.89 -13.74
CA TYR A 82 0.01 3.69 -12.87
C TYR A 82 -1.36 3.04 -12.79
N ILE A 83 -1.36 1.75 -12.40
CA ILE A 83 -2.55 1.02 -12.00
C ILE A 83 -2.35 0.62 -10.53
N THR A 84 -3.37 0.84 -9.71
CA THR A 84 -3.35 0.50 -8.30
C THR A 84 -4.63 -0.20 -7.86
N THR A 85 -4.55 -0.94 -6.77
CA THR A 85 -5.75 -1.43 -6.09
C THR A 85 -6.37 -0.28 -5.30
N GLU A 86 -7.66 -0.07 -5.50
CA GLU A 86 -8.43 0.97 -4.78
C GLU A 86 -9.08 0.43 -3.49
N THR A 87 -8.70 -0.75 -3.05
CA THR A 87 -9.28 -1.37 -1.87
C THR A 87 -8.50 -1.01 -0.61
N ASN A 88 -9.19 -0.31 0.27
CA ASN A 88 -8.80 -0.21 1.66
C ASN A 88 -8.90 -1.61 2.31
N GLY A 89 -7.82 -2.12 2.90
CA GLY A 89 -7.82 -3.43 3.57
C GLY A 89 -7.48 -4.63 2.69
N GLY A 90 -6.75 -4.43 1.59
CA GLY A 90 -6.28 -5.51 0.72
C GLY A 90 -5.48 -6.58 1.47
N LYS A 91 -5.61 -7.84 1.04
CA LYS A 91 -4.86 -9.00 1.53
C LYS A 91 -3.60 -9.20 0.68
N ASN A 92 -2.52 -9.75 1.26
CA ASN A 92 -1.30 -10.03 0.50
C ASN A 92 -1.58 -10.96 -0.67
N LYS A 93 -2.24 -12.07 -0.40
CA LYS A 93 -2.59 -13.07 -1.42
C LYS A 93 -3.39 -12.48 -2.58
N GLU A 94 -4.41 -11.66 -2.29
CA GLU A 94 -5.22 -11.01 -3.33
C GLU A 94 -4.39 -10.04 -4.17
N ASN A 95 -3.55 -9.22 -3.52
CA ASN A 95 -2.71 -8.24 -4.19
C ASN A 95 -1.65 -8.90 -5.08
N ILE A 96 -0.98 -9.94 -4.58
CA ILE A 96 0.03 -10.69 -5.33
C ILE A 96 -0.61 -11.35 -6.55
N HIS A 97 -1.73 -12.05 -6.34
CA HIS A 97 -2.42 -12.75 -7.42
C HIS A 97 -2.94 -11.78 -8.49
N LEU A 98 -3.57 -10.68 -8.08
CA LEU A 98 -4.07 -9.66 -9.01
C LEU A 98 -2.93 -8.99 -9.80
N MET A 99 -1.79 -8.75 -9.14
CA MET A 99 -0.60 -8.21 -9.79
C MET A 99 -0.06 -9.17 -10.85
N GLY A 100 0.08 -10.46 -10.52
CA GLY A 100 0.49 -11.49 -11.47
C GLY A 100 -0.47 -11.60 -12.68
N GLN A 101 -1.76 -11.60 -12.43
CA GLN A 101 -2.76 -11.60 -13.49
C GLN A 101 -2.69 -10.36 -14.39
N THR A 102 -2.43 -9.18 -13.79
CA THR A 102 -2.30 -7.93 -14.56
C THR A 102 -1.04 -7.94 -15.43
N LEU A 103 0.06 -8.48 -14.91
CA LEU A 103 1.30 -8.66 -15.69
C LEU A 103 1.09 -9.60 -16.90
N LEU A 104 0.34 -10.66 -16.71
CA LEU A 104 0.05 -11.65 -17.77
C LEU A 104 -0.78 -11.09 -18.93
N LEU A 105 -1.44 -9.94 -18.75
CA LEU A 105 -2.11 -9.25 -19.87
C LEU A 105 -1.14 -8.73 -20.93
N GLN A 106 0.12 -8.61 -20.59
CA GLN A 106 1.17 -8.18 -21.53
C GLN A 106 1.70 -9.33 -22.39
N VAL A 107 1.32 -10.54 -22.08
CA VAL A 107 1.68 -11.74 -22.86
C VAL A 107 0.56 -12.04 -23.85
N ASP A 108 0.92 -12.56 -25.02
CA ASP A 108 -0.07 -13.06 -25.97
C ASP A 108 -1.10 -13.95 -25.29
N MET A 109 -2.37 -13.64 -25.55
CA MET A 109 -3.53 -14.15 -24.85
C MET A 109 -3.85 -15.64 -25.16
N ASP A 110 -2.86 -16.52 -25.18
CA ASP A 110 -3.08 -17.95 -25.23
C ASP A 110 -3.34 -18.50 -23.81
N PRO A 111 -4.56 -18.97 -23.49
CA PRO A 111 -4.86 -19.56 -22.18
C PRO A 111 -3.98 -20.75 -21.80
N ASN A 112 -3.30 -21.36 -22.78
CA ASN A 112 -2.40 -22.47 -22.59
C ASN A 112 -0.93 -22.01 -22.40
N HIS A 113 -0.66 -20.70 -22.44
CA HIS A 113 0.68 -20.18 -22.25
C HIS A 113 1.25 -20.65 -20.92
N PRO A 114 2.51 -21.16 -20.86
CA PRO A 114 3.08 -21.73 -19.63
C PRO A 114 3.08 -20.77 -18.43
N LEU A 115 3.17 -19.46 -18.66
CA LEU A 115 3.15 -18.44 -17.61
C LEU A 115 1.80 -18.32 -16.89
N TYR A 116 0.70 -18.78 -17.50
CA TYR A 116 -0.60 -18.82 -16.80
C TYR A 116 -0.68 -19.92 -15.74
N LYS A 117 0.26 -20.87 -15.76
CA LYS A 117 0.29 -21.95 -14.79
C LYS A 117 0.60 -21.39 -13.39
N GLY A 118 -0.35 -21.49 -12.49
CA GLY A 118 -0.26 -20.97 -11.12
C GLY A 118 -1.01 -19.66 -10.90
N TRP A 119 -1.20 -18.83 -11.92
CA TRP A 119 -1.90 -17.55 -11.78
C TRP A 119 -3.36 -17.62 -12.22
N GLY A 120 -3.70 -18.59 -13.08
CA GLY A 120 -5.00 -18.70 -13.72
C GLY A 120 -5.28 -17.58 -14.72
N PRO A 121 -6.29 -17.75 -15.58
CA PRO A 121 -6.76 -16.63 -16.38
C PRO A 121 -7.37 -15.58 -15.45
N PRO A 122 -7.15 -14.28 -15.73
CA PRO A 122 -7.77 -13.21 -14.96
C PRO A 122 -9.28 -13.45 -14.87
N GLN A 123 -9.86 -13.39 -13.67
CA GLN A 123 -11.31 -13.64 -13.45
C GLN A 123 -12.20 -12.66 -14.24
N TRP A 124 -11.65 -11.54 -14.68
CA TRP A 124 -12.29 -10.51 -15.49
C TRP A 124 -11.97 -10.61 -16.99
N TRP A 125 -11.19 -11.61 -17.40
CA TRP A 125 -11.05 -11.91 -18.81
C TRP A 125 -12.42 -12.01 -19.45
N PRO A 126 -12.65 -11.56 -20.70
CA PRO A 126 -13.98 -11.47 -21.29
C PRO A 126 -14.66 -12.82 -21.34
N ASN A 127 -14.97 -13.33 -20.19
CA ASN A 127 -15.95 -14.35 -20.02
C ASN A 127 -17.27 -13.65 -20.28
N LYS A 128 -17.80 -13.89 -21.41
CA LYS A 128 -19.19 -13.93 -21.85
C LYS A 128 -20.33 -13.53 -20.85
N SER A 129 -20.03 -13.00 -19.69
CA SER A 129 -20.96 -12.40 -18.76
C SER A 129 -20.76 -10.90 -18.78
N ASP A 130 -21.80 -10.17 -19.16
CA ASP A 130 -21.90 -8.71 -19.22
C ASP A 130 -21.63 -7.96 -17.88
N LYS A 131 -20.97 -8.59 -16.93
CA LYS A 131 -20.55 -7.96 -15.70
C LYS A 131 -19.26 -7.22 -15.95
N LYS A 132 -19.32 -5.88 -15.79
CA LYS A 132 -18.14 -5.00 -15.81
C LYS A 132 -17.03 -5.62 -14.95
N PRO A 133 -15.77 -5.57 -15.42
CA PRO A 133 -14.62 -5.99 -14.63
C PRO A 133 -14.65 -5.28 -13.28
N ASP A 134 -14.25 -6.01 -12.27
CA ASP A 134 -14.17 -5.52 -10.90
C ASP A 134 -13.47 -4.16 -10.87
N PHE A 135 -13.99 -3.22 -10.11
CA PHE A 135 -13.60 -1.79 -9.99
C PHE A 135 -12.12 -1.53 -9.79
N ARG A 136 -11.30 -2.55 -9.68
CA ARG A 136 -9.86 -2.52 -9.41
C ARG A 136 -9.01 -2.11 -10.61
N LEU A 137 -9.57 -2.07 -11.82
CA LEU A 137 -8.87 -1.71 -13.06
C LEU A 137 -9.57 -0.50 -13.71
N GLN A 138 -9.38 0.67 -13.14
CA GLN A 138 -10.09 1.88 -13.60
C GLN A 138 -9.66 2.41 -14.96
N ASN A 139 -8.67 1.81 -15.62
CA ASN A 139 -8.17 2.40 -16.85
C ASN A 139 -7.80 1.38 -17.92
N ASP A 140 -8.80 0.86 -18.65
CA ASP A 140 -8.61 0.00 -19.83
C ASP A 140 -7.58 0.59 -20.84
N LYS A 141 -7.48 1.92 -20.89
CA LYS A 141 -6.52 2.62 -21.77
C LYS A 141 -5.07 2.47 -21.31
N LEU A 142 -4.83 2.19 -20.03
CA LEU A 142 -3.49 1.99 -19.49
C LEU A 142 -2.99 0.56 -19.71
N LEU A 143 -3.89 -0.42 -19.79
CA LEU A 143 -3.55 -1.84 -19.98
C LEU A 143 -2.83 -2.12 -21.31
N ASN A 144 -2.99 -1.24 -22.32
CA ASN A 144 -2.29 -1.35 -23.60
C ASN A 144 -0.87 -0.74 -23.57
N ARG A 145 -0.41 -0.29 -22.40
CA ARG A 145 0.94 0.28 -22.26
C ARG A 145 1.87 -0.75 -21.61
N GLU A 146 3.14 -0.66 -21.95
CA GLU A 146 4.17 -1.52 -21.36
C GLU A 146 4.31 -1.26 -19.84
N ILE A 147 4.24 -2.31 -19.04
CA ILE A 147 4.53 -2.24 -17.61
C ILE A 147 6.05 -2.27 -17.42
N LYS A 148 6.61 -1.20 -16.86
CA LYS A 148 8.06 -1.06 -16.65
C LYS A 148 8.53 -1.65 -15.33
N PHE A 149 7.76 -1.45 -14.28
CA PHE A 149 8.05 -1.99 -12.95
C PHE A 149 6.76 -2.16 -12.15
N VAL A 150 6.87 -2.91 -11.08
CA VAL A 150 5.77 -3.13 -10.14
C VAL A 150 6.23 -2.86 -8.71
N ILE A 151 5.35 -2.28 -7.90
CA ILE A 151 5.55 -2.02 -6.48
C ILE A 151 4.51 -2.82 -5.71
N LEU A 152 4.97 -3.70 -4.84
CA LEU A 152 4.13 -4.47 -3.93
C LEU A 152 4.39 -4.02 -2.49
N GLN A 153 3.38 -3.50 -1.84
CA GLN A 153 3.39 -3.27 -0.40
C GLN A 153 2.76 -4.47 0.29
N LEU A 154 3.50 -5.10 1.20
CA LEU A 154 3.02 -6.21 2.02
C LEU A 154 2.38 -5.68 3.30
N THR A 155 1.30 -6.33 3.71
CA THR A 155 0.53 -6.04 4.91
C THR A 155 0.57 -7.22 5.89
N HIS A 156 -0.10 -7.08 7.03
CA HIS A 156 -0.19 -8.14 8.04
C HIS A 156 -0.74 -9.46 7.47
N VAL A 157 -0.08 -10.55 7.80
CA VAL A 157 -0.45 -11.92 7.38
C VAL A 157 -1.83 -12.32 7.91
N GLU A 158 -2.22 -11.80 9.07
CA GLU A 158 -3.54 -12.03 9.67
C GLU A 158 -4.71 -11.69 8.75
N ARG A 159 -4.50 -10.77 7.81
CA ARG A 159 -5.52 -10.43 6.80
C ARG A 159 -5.79 -11.55 5.82
N ASP A 160 -4.82 -12.44 5.61
CA ASP A 160 -4.96 -13.61 4.74
C ASP A 160 -5.62 -14.80 5.44
N LEU A 161 -5.75 -14.75 6.77
CA LEU A 161 -6.43 -15.79 7.54
C LEU A 161 -7.94 -15.80 7.25
N PRO A 162 -8.57 -16.99 7.21
CA PRO A 162 -10.01 -17.12 6.99
C PRO A 162 -10.81 -16.48 8.15
N GLU A 163 -11.70 -15.54 7.85
CA GLU A 163 -12.52 -14.85 8.86
C GLU A 163 -13.38 -15.82 9.69
N GLU A 164 -13.82 -16.91 9.09
CA GLU A 164 -14.63 -17.94 9.75
C GLU A 164 -13.88 -18.61 10.90
N ARG A 165 -12.56 -18.75 10.79
CA ARG A 165 -11.72 -19.41 11.79
C ARG A 165 -11.35 -18.50 12.96
N LEU A 166 -11.36 -17.20 12.79
CA LEU A 166 -11.15 -16.24 13.88
C LEU A 166 -12.25 -16.34 14.98
N ARG A 167 -13.33 -17.09 14.71
CA ARG A 167 -14.49 -17.23 15.60
C ARG A 167 -14.62 -18.59 16.27
N VAL A 168 -13.79 -19.58 15.96
CA VAL A 168 -13.93 -20.96 16.44
C VAL A 168 -12.81 -21.29 17.43
N GLY A 169 -13.17 -21.74 18.64
CA GLY A 169 -12.28 -21.89 19.80
C GLY A 169 -11.21 -23.01 19.74
N ASP A 170 -11.20 -23.87 18.71
CA ASP A 170 -10.24 -24.99 18.55
C ASP A 170 -9.18 -24.69 17.47
N TRP A 171 -8.84 -23.45 17.29
CA TRP A 171 -7.96 -22.99 16.24
C TRP A 171 -6.51 -22.82 16.72
N ASP A 172 -5.58 -23.50 16.05
CA ASP A 172 -4.14 -23.28 16.23
C ASP A 172 -3.69 -22.07 15.44
N TYR A 173 -3.89 -20.86 16.02
CA TYR A 173 -3.54 -19.58 15.41
C TYR A 173 -2.08 -19.55 14.96
N GLU A 174 -1.17 -20.01 15.81
CA GLU A 174 0.26 -19.91 15.51
C GLU A 174 0.65 -20.76 14.30
N LYS A 175 0.06 -21.95 14.19
CA LYS A 175 0.28 -22.82 13.04
C LYS A 175 -0.24 -22.19 11.74
N GLU A 176 -1.49 -21.74 11.74
CA GLU A 176 -2.09 -21.15 10.55
C GLU A 176 -1.42 -19.83 10.14
N TYR A 177 -1.04 -19.02 11.13
CA TYR A 177 -0.25 -17.82 10.88
C TYR A 177 1.07 -18.16 10.16
N ARG A 178 1.82 -19.14 10.65
CA ARG A 178 3.09 -19.58 10.02
C ARG A 178 2.87 -20.14 8.63
N GLU A 179 1.81 -20.88 8.40
CA GLU A 179 1.45 -21.40 7.09
C GLU A 179 1.10 -20.26 6.12
N CYS A 180 0.30 -19.29 6.54
CA CYS A 180 0.00 -18.10 5.73
C CYS A 180 1.26 -17.25 5.44
N LEU A 181 2.11 -17.06 6.44
CA LEU A 181 3.39 -16.34 6.29
C LEU A 181 4.28 -17.01 5.24
N GLN A 182 4.48 -18.33 5.39
CA GLN A 182 5.28 -19.11 4.45
C GLN A 182 4.70 -19.05 3.03
N HIS A 183 3.38 -19.16 2.91
CA HIS A 183 2.69 -19.07 1.64
C HIS A 183 2.86 -17.69 0.98
N THR A 184 2.69 -16.62 1.75
CA THR A 184 2.92 -15.25 1.26
C THR A 184 4.34 -15.07 0.72
N ILE A 185 5.35 -15.59 1.45
CA ILE A 185 6.76 -15.53 1.02
C ILE A 185 6.96 -16.27 -0.30
N GLU A 186 6.38 -17.47 -0.42
CA GLU A 186 6.46 -18.28 -1.65
C GLU A 186 5.78 -17.59 -2.83
N GLU A 187 4.60 -17.03 -2.64
CA GLU A 187 3.87 -16.28 -3.68
C GLU A 187 4.65 -15.05 -4.15
N VAL A 188 5.29 -14.30 -3.26
CA VAL A 188 6.16 -13.17 -3.63
C VAL A 188 7.35 -13.66 -4.48
N LYS A 189 7.96 -14.79 -4.13
CA LYS A 189 9.05 -15.39 -4.92
C LYS A 189 8.60 -15.85 -6.31
N GLU A 190 7.41 -16.40 -6.41
CA GLU A 190 6.83 -16.76 -7.72
C GLU A 190 6.49 -15.50 -8.54
N LEU A 191 5.97 -14.44 -7.91
CA LEU A 191 5.77 -13.15 -8.58
C LEU A 191 7.09 -12.57 -9.11
N TYR A 192 8.17 -12.68 -8.34
CA TYR A 192 9.49 -12.23 -8.80
C TYR A 192 9.99 -13.02 -10.03
N LYS A 193 9.79 -14.33 -10.06
CA LYS A 193 10.12 -15.15 -11.24
C LYS A 193 9.33 -14.70 -12.47
N LEU A 194 8.01 -14.48 -12.30
CA LEU A 194 7.17 -13.96 -13.38
C LEU A 194 7.67 -12.60 -13.87
N CYS A 195 7.97 -11.68 -12.97
CA CYS A 195 8.52 -10.36 -13.32
C CYS A 195 9.82 -10.48 -14.11
N LYS A 196 10.72 -11.39 -13.71
CA LYS A 196 11.97 -11.63 -14.45
C LYS A 196 11.74 -12.17 -15.87
N GLU A 197 10.81 -13.10 -16.03
CA GLU A 197 10.47 -13.66 -17.34
C GLU A 197 9.85 -12.61 -18.27
N LEU A 198 9.13 -11.65 -17.70
CA LEU A 198 8.51 -10.54 -18.44
C LEU A 198 9.45 -9.32 -18.58
N ASN A 199 10.66 -9.38 -18.05
CA ASN A 199 11.60 -8.26 -17.98
C ASN A 199 11.00 -7.02 -17.29
N VAL A 200 10.23 -7.23 -16.23
CA VAL A 200 9.63 -6.20 -15.39
C VAL A 200 10.36 -6.18 -14.04
N GLN A 201 10.70 -5.01 -13.55
CA GLN A 201 11.34 -4.87 -12.24
C GLN A 201 10.30 -5.01 -11.13
N LEU A 202 10.57 -5.85 -10.11
CA LEU A 202 9.76 -5.98 -8.90
C LEU A 202 10.42 -5.19 -7.76
N LEU A 203 9.65 -4.37 -7.07
CA LEU A 203 10.02 -3.67 -5.84
C LEU A 203 9.01 -4.06 -4.74
N VAL A 204 9.52 -4.63 -3.66
CA VAL A 204 8.68 -5.07 -2.53
C VAL A 204 9.12 -4.36 -1.27
N TRP A 205 8.19 -3.77 -0.55
CA TRP A 205 8.42 -3.26 0.79
C TRP A 205 7.34 -3.74 1.75
N SER A 206 7.65 -3.79 3.04
CA SER A 206 6.78 -4.39 4.03
C SER A 206 6.34 -3.39 5.10
N TYR A 207 5.06 -3.48 5.46
CA TYR A 207 4.57 -2.85 6.68
C TYR A 207 5.04 -3.63 7.91
N PRO A 208 4.73 -4.94 8.08
CA PRO A 208 5.12 -5.69 9.26
C PRO A 208 6.56 -6.19 9.19
N SER A 209 7.18 -6.31 10.36
CA SER A 209 8.59 -6.74 10.48
C SER A 209 8.79 -8.23 10.26
N ASP A 210 7.80 -9.05 10.51
CA ASP A 210 7.89 -10.52 10.39
C ASP A 210 8.09 -10.97 8.94
N ILE A 211 7.28 -10.47 7.99
CA ILE A 211 7.46 -10.74 6.56
C ILE A 211 8.81 -10.18 6.08
N ALA A 212 9.14 -8.96 6.51
CA ALA A 212 10.39 -8.29 6.16
C ALA A 212 11.61 -9.13 6.54
N TYR A 213 11.59 -9.76 7.71
CA TYR A 213 12.68 -10.61 8.19
C TYR A 213 13.05 -11.73 7.21
N PHE A 214 12.06 -12.33 6.55
CA PHE A 214 12.29 -13.42 5.58
C PHE A 214 12.66 -12.94 4.18
N LEU A 215 12.34 -11.69 3.84
CA LEU A 215 12.55 -11.15 2.51
C LEU A 215 13.72 -10.15 2.42
N GLN A 216 14.29 -9.72 3.54
CA GLN A 216 15.26 -8.63 3.62
C GLN A 216 16.55 -8.81 2.77
N GLU A 217 16.91 -10.05 2.45
CA GLU A 217 18.09 -10.36 1.62
C GLU A 217 17.73 -10.62 0.16
N GLU A 218 16.44 -10.57 -0.20
CA GLU A 218 16.00 -10.78 -1.58
C GLU A 218 16.29 -9.52 -2.42
N PRO A 219 16.75 -9.68 -3.69
CA PRO A 219 17.21 -8.56 -4.50
C PRO A 219 16.11 -7.54 -4.85
N TYR A 220 14.86 -7.93 -4.78
CA TYR A 220 13.70 -7.09 -5.03
C TYR A 220 13.15 -6.42 -3.76
N PHE A 221 13.66 -6.77 -2.59
CA PHE A 221 13.20 -6.21 -1.33
C PHE A 221 13.83 -4.83 -1.09
N ILE A 222 13.00 -3.90 -0.61
CA ILE A 222 13.37 -2.51 -0.40
C ILE A 222 13.49 -2.25 1.10
N LYS A 223 14.72 -1.99 1.55
CA LYS A 223 14.99 -1.45 2.89
C LYS A 223 14.75 0.05 2.89
N ILE A 224 14.15 0.55 3.95
CA ILE A 224 13.80 1.97 4.08
C ILE A 224 14.99 2.70 4.68
N GLY A 225 15.72 3.45 3.86
CA GLY A 225 16.86 4.25 4.30
C GLY A 225 16.42 5.57 4.92
N TYR A 226 16.81 5.84 6.18
CA TYR A 226 16.57 7.13 6.83
C TYR A 226 17.65 7.46 7.86
N ALA A 227 18.11 8.72 7.91
CA ALA A 227 19.11 9.22 8.87
C ALA A 227 20.40 8.37 8.95
N GLY A 228 20.86 7.81 7.83
CA GLY A 228 22.07 6.97 7.73
C GLY A 228 21.89 5.53 8.23
N LYS A 229 20.65 5.09 8.46
CA LYS A 229 20.28 3.72 8.84
C LYS A 229 19.33 3.13 7.82
N GLU A 230 19.25 1.80 7.79
CA GLU A 230 18.29 1.05 7.01
C GLU A 230 17.32 0.32 7.95
N TYR A 231 16.05 0.32 7.59
CA TYR A 231 14.96 -0.37 8.29
C TYR A 231 14.32 -1.35 7.34
N ASN A 232 14.04 -2.56 7.82
CA ASN A 232 13.46 -3.61 6.98
C ASN A 232 11.94 -3.45 6.80
N SER A 233 11.29 -2.71 7.69
CA SER A 233 9.84 -2.50 7.65
C SER A 233 9.44 -1.10 8.09
N TYR A 234 8.19 -0.76 7.78
CA TYR A 234 7.57 0.45 8.31
C TYR A 234 7.47 0.42 9.84
N ASP A 235 7.16 -0.75 10.44
CA ASP A 235 7.08 -0.90 11.90
C ASP A 235 8.42 -0.59 12.56
N GLU A 236 9.52 -1.17 12.06
CA GLU A 236 10.86 -0.88 12.59
C GLU A 236 11.22 0.62 12.51
N LEU A 237 10.84 1.26 11.41
CA LEU A 237 11.07 2.68 11.22
C LEU A 237 10.27 3.52 12.23
N THR A 238 8.97 3.23 12.36
CA THR A 238 8.06 4.05 13.17
C THR A 238 8.18 3.83 14.67
N ASP A 239 8.75 2.72 15.09
CA ASP A 239 9.11 2.48 16.49
C ASP A 239 10.19 3.48 16.97
N ILE A 240 11.06 3.95 16.07
CA ILE A 240 12.13 4.88 16.36
C ILE A 240 11.77 6.31 15.91
N HIS A 241 11.06 6.43 14.80
CA HIS A 241 10.73 7.68 14.12
C HIS A 241 9.20 7.84 13.97
N PRO A 242 8.51 8.16 15.08
CA PRO A 242 7.04 8.22 15.10
C PRO A 242 6.46 9.33 14.21
N GLU A 243 7.28 10.28 13.72
CA GLU A 243 6.86 11.30 12.75
C GLU A 243 6.40 10.72 11.42
N PHE A 244 6.75 9.48 11.13
CA PHE A 244 6.29 8.78 9.92
C PHE A 244 4.92 8.11 10.07
N CYS A 245 4.37 8.07 11.28
CA CYS A 245 3.10 7.46 11.61
C CYS A 245 2.06 8.51 12.01
N LEU A 246 0.81 8.31 11.63
CA LEU A 246 -0.33 9.09 12.12
C LEU A 246 -0.90 8.42 13.38
N GLY A 247 -1.00 9.18 14.48
CA GLY A 247 -1.94 8.92 15.54
C GLY A 247 -1.81 7.66 16.40
N ARG A 248 -0.63 7.16 16.71
CA ARG A 248 -0.54 6.27 17.87
C ARG A 248 -1.02 7.01 19.12
N LYS A 249 -2.05 6.47 19.78
CA LYS A 249 -2.86 7.08 20.85
C LYS A 249 -2.09 7.88 21.93
N ASN A 250 -0.82 7.53 22.19
CA ASN A 250 0.05 8.23 23.15
C ASN A 250 1.23 8.94 22.47
N HIS A 251 1.42 8.79 21.16
CA HIS A 251 2.53 9.37 20.43
C HIS A 251 2.11 10.57 19.59
N GLY A 252 0.90 10.62 19.07
CA GLY A 252 0.43 11.69 18.21
C GLY A 252 0.58 13.08 18.83
N LEU A 253 0.25 13.22 20.12
CA LEU A 253 0.45 14.46 20.87
C LEU A 253 1.94 14.85 20.96
N LYS A 254 2.81 13.91 21.31
CA LYS A 254 4.26 14.14 21.40
C LYS A 254 4.86 14.47 20.03
N VAL A 255 4.44 13.78 18.98
CA VAL A 255 4.91 14.03 17.63
C VAL A 255 4.43 15.39 17.14
N TRP A 256 3.18 15.76 17.40
CA TRP A 256 2.68 17.09 17.11
C TRP A 256 3.45 18.18 17.88
N GLU A 257 3.75 17.99 19.17
CA GLU A 257 4.55 18.93 19.97
C GLU A 257 5.95 19.16 19.36
N ILE A 258 6.55 18.13 18.80
CA ILE A 258 7.87 18.18 18.17
C ILE A 258 7.79 18.76 16.75
N THR A 259 6.84 18.33 15.95
CA THR A 259 6.78 18.62 14.51
C THR A 259 5.89 19.83 14.18
N GLY A 260 4.97 20.19 15.06
CA GLY A 260 3.91 21.16 14.79
C GLY A 260 2.89 20.71 13.74
N ASP A 261 2.94 19.45 13.32
CA ASP A 261 2.06 18.91 12.28
C ASP A 261 0.78 18.32 12.88
N LEU A 262 -0.33 19.05 12.70
CA LEU A 262 -1.65 18.67 13.19
C LEU A 262 -2.17 17.35 12.65
N GLY A 263 -1.67 16.88 11.51
CA GLY A 263 -2.02 15.59 10.94
C GLY A 263 -1.81 14.43 11.91
N HIS A 264 -0.81 14.51 12.78
CA HIS A 264 -0.54 13.49 13.80
C HIS A 264 -1.62 13.37 14.88
N LEU A 265 -2.50 14.34 15.00
CA LEU A 265 -3.63 14.31 15.94
C LEU A 265 -4.89 13.65 15.35
N GLY A 266 -4.93 13.43 14.04
CA GLY A 266 -6.14 13.11 13.31
C GLY A 266 -6.53 11.63 13.25
N VAL A 267 -5.58 10.70 13.42
CA VAL A 267 -5.80 9.26 13.21
C VAL A 267 -5.22 8.45 14.36
N THR A 268 -5.92 7.40 14.76
CA THR A 268 -5.51 6.54 15.88
C THR A 268 -5.01 5.16 15.46
N ASP A 269 -4.91 4.88 14.17
CA ASP A 269 -4.75 3.53 13.63
C ASP A 269 -3.43 3.29 12.87
N GLU A 270 -2.40 4.04 13.20
CA GLU A 270 -1.02 3.77 12.74
C GLU A 270 -0.77 3.93 11.23
N HIS A 271 -1.64 4.62 10.51
CA HIS A 271 -1.44 4.88 9.08
C HIS A 271 -0.23 5.79 8.80
N PRO A 272 0.41 5.65 7.64
CA PRO A 272 1.54 6.47 7.25
C PRO A 272 1.21 7.96 7.16
N SER A 273 2.10 8.79 7.70
CA SER A 273 2.04 10.23 7.51
C SER A 273 2.45 10.64 6.08
N LYS A 274 2.15 11.88 5.69
CA LYS A 274 2.67 12.44 4.42
C LYS A 274 4.21 12.39 4.34
N HIS A 275 4.89 12.45 5.50
CA HIS A 275 6.35 12.37 5.56
C HIS A 275 6.85 10.97 5.19
N PHE A 276 6.14 9.92 5.63
CA PHE A 276 6.46 8.57 5.18
C PHE A 276 6.20 8.37 3.69
N HIS A 277 5.08 8.84 3.18
CA HIS A 277 4.80 8.74 1.74
C HIS A 277 5.89 9.42 0.90
N LYS A 278 6.38 10.55 1.34
CA LYS A 278 7.52 11.22 0.70
C LYS A 278 8.80 10.38 0.80
N LEU A 279 9.14 9.90 2.00
CA LEU A 279 10.33 9.08 2.23
C LEU A 279 10.32 7.83 1.36
N ILE A 280 9.24 7.04 1.38
CA ILE A 280 9.17 5.79 0.60
C ILE A 280 9.20 6.06 -0.90
N SER A 281 8.62 7.17 -1.38
CA SER A 281 8.73 7.55 -2.80
C SER A 281 10.17 7.83 -3.20
N GLU A 282 10.94 8.53 -2.37
CA GLU A 282 12.35 8.82 -2.62
C GLU A 282 13.21 7.54 -2.60
N VAL A 283 12.96 6.65 -1.65
CA VAL A 283 13.66 5.35 -1.56
C VAL A 283 13.42 4.49 -2.81
N LEU A 284 12.17 4.38 -3.24
CA LEU A 284 11.79 3.62 -4.44
C LEU A 284 12.36 4.24 -5.73
N LEU A 285 12.29 5.56 -5.87
CA LEU A 285 12.87 6.27 -7.02
C LEU A 285 14.40 6.11 -7.09
N ASN A 286 15.09 6.19 -5.96
CA ASN A 286 16.54 5.97 -5.91
C ASN A 286 16.91 4.54 -6.30
N ARG A 287 16.11 3.56 -5.90
CA ARG A 287 16.31 2.17 -6.31
C ARG A 287 16.13 2.00 -7.82
N LEU A 288 15.05 2.57 -8.38
CA LEU A 288 14.80 2.53 -9.83
C LEU A 288 15.93 3.17 -10.64
N LYS A 289 16.48 4.28 -10.18
CA LYS A 289 17.61 4.96 -10.86
C LYS A 289 18.87 4.10 -10.83
N LYS A 290 19.19 3.52 -9.68
CA LYS A 290 20.41 2.71 -9.47
C LYS A 290 20.42 1.41 -10.30
N ASP A 291 19.26 0.81 -10.52
CA ASP A 291 19.16 -0.44 -11.28
C ASP A 291 19.15 -0.18 -12.81
N ASN A 292 19.05 1.08 -13.25
CA ASN A 292 19.12 1.50 -14.66
C ASN A 292 20.52 2.05 -15.07
N GLU A 293 21.45 2.19 -14.12
CA GLU A 293 22.86 2.54 -14.36
C GLU A 293 23.71 1.26 -14.54
#